data_e45376b1bc0385f536df00a15792a608
#
_entry.id   e45376b1bc0385f536df00a15792a608
#
_cell.length_a   1.000
_cell.length_b   1.000
_cell.length_c   1.000
_cell.angle_alpha   90.00
_cell.angle_beta   90.00
_cell.angle_gamma   90.00
#
_symmetry.space_group_name_H-M   'P 1'
#
loop_
_entity.id
_entity.type
_entity.pdbx_description
1 polymer ?
#
loop_
_entity_poly.entity_id
_entity_poly.type
_entity_poly.pdbx_seq_one_letter_code
_entity_poly.pdbx_strand_id
1 'polypeptide(L)'
;MARRLKRPYRNILKTAAAIALIVILKWLWVTISTMGHGTFESEKTEILRRRNYLADKLLVSPEGVINEMPEAIGSQFQGEWAMYSCSMMSAALANISMLYPDEKEKSVGQIDSLVKIVMSPELRQFDAARWDEDPLESLDSDQSHMSYLSILAWMISSYKTAGGNDKYDVLYHQLCATLHRRMNENIKGAPRIHYPGAPLLCIWLKTVLFLVEHSF
;
A
#
# COMPACT_ATOMS: atom_id res chain seq x y z
N MET A 1 -51.25 22.22 -31.96
CA MET A 1 -50.24 22.78 -32.89
C MET A 1 -48.85 22.34 -32.47
N ALA A 2 -48.29 21.28 -33.03
CA ALA A 2 -46.94 20.79 -32.71
C ALA A 2 -45.89 21.53 -33.55
N ARG A 3 -45.08 22.39 -32.94
CA ARG A 3 -43.95 23.07 -33.60
C ARG A 3 -42.92 22.03 -34.07
N ARG A 4 -42.81 21.80 -35.38
CA ARG A 4 -41.73 21.00 -35.98
C ARG A 4 -40.38 21.68 -35.69
N LEU A 5 -39.54 21.04 -34.87
CA LEU A 5 -38.16 21.47 -34.64
C LEU A 5 -37.41 21.61 -35.99
N LYS A 6 -36.64 22.71 -36.16
CA LYS A 6 -35.84 22.95 -37.37
C LYS A 6 -34.79 21.80 -37.55
N ARG A 7 -34.54 21.40 -38.79
CA ARG A 7 -33.68 20.27 -39.18
C ARG A 7 -32.34 20.17 -38.44
N PRO A 8 -31.57 21.27 -38.20
CA PRO A 8 -30.33 21.21 -37.45
C PRO A 8 -30.49 20.78 -35.97
N TYR A 9 -31.51 21.30 -35.30
CA TYR A 9 -31.78 20.93 -33.89
C TYR A 9 -32.18 19.48 -33.73
N ARG A 10 -32.85 18.91 -34.73
CA ARG A 10 -33.20 17.48 -34.72
C ARG A 10 -31.98 16.58 -34.86
N ASN A 11 -30.97 16.98 -35.62
CA ASN A 11 -29.70 16.21 -35.74
C ASN A 11 -28.87 16.33 -34.46
N ILE A 12 -28.75 17.51 -33.87
CA ILE A 12 -28.08 17.72 -32.58
C ILE A 12 -28.72 16.85 -31.49
N LEU A 13 -30.05 16.85 -31.41
CA LEU A 13 -30.75 16.02 -30.43
C LEU A 13 -30.55 14.54 -30.62
N LYS A 14 -30.48 14.06 -31.87
CA LYS A 14 -30.15 12.64 -32.18
C LYS A 14 -28.74 12.28 -31.79
N THR A 15 -27.76 13.15 -32.06
CA THR A 15 -26.37 12.95 -31.67
C THR A 15 -26.23 12.94 -30.13
N ALA A 16 -26.85 13.86 -29.45
CA ALA A 16 -26.85 13.91 -27.99
C ALA A 16 -27.49 12.65 -27.37
N ALA A 17 -28.61 12.19 -27.92
CA ALA A 17 -29.26 10.95 -27.49
C ALA A 17 -28.40 9.71 -27.73
N ALA A 18 -27.69 9.64 -28.86
CA ALA A 18 -26.76 8.54 -29.16
C ALA A 18 -25.58 8.51 -28.19
N ILE A 19 -24.99 9.68 -27.88
CA ILE A 19 -23.90 9.78 -26.89
C ILE A 19 -24.40 9.36 -25.51
N ALA A 20 -25.57 9.85 -25.08
CA ALA A 20 -26.16 9.48 -23.79
C ALA A 20 -26.40 7.96 -23.70
N LEU A 21 -26.89 7.35 -24.78
CA LEU A 21 -27.11 5.91 -24.84
C LEU A 21 -25.79 5.13 -24.72
N ILE A 22 -24.73 5.56 -25.40
CA ILE A 22 -23.38 4.93 -25.30
C ILE A 22 -22.85 5.03 -23.87
N VAL A 23 -22.98 6.19 -23.21
CA VAL A 23 -22.56 6.38 -21.83
C VAL A 23 -23.33 5.46 -20.86
N ILE A 24 -24.65 5.36 -21.04
CA ILE A 24 -25.50 4.47 -20.22
C ILE A 24 -25.13 3.00 -20.45
N LEU A 25 -24.93 2.57 -21.71
CA LEU A 25 -24.54 1.19 -22.01
C LEU A 25 -23.17 0.86 -21.44
N LYS A 26 -22.21 1.79 -21.52
CA LYS A 26 -20.88 1.60 -20.93
C LYS A 26 -20.96 1.51 -19.40
N TRP A 27 -21.75 2.36 -18.77
CA TRP A 27 -21.98 2.33 -17.32
C TRP A 27 -22.64 1.02 -16.88
N LEU A 28 -23.70 0.59 -17.58
CA LEU A 28 -24.36 -0.70 -17.36
C LEU A 28 -23.38 -1.89 -17.53
N TRP A 29 -22.55 -1.86 -18.57
CA TRP A 29 -21.53 -2.89 -18.80
C TRP A 29 -20.53 -2.96 -17.64
N VAL A 30 -20.00 -1.81 -17.20
CA VAL A 30 -19.08 -1.77 -16.05
C VAL A 30 -19.78 -2.29 -14.79
N THR A 31 -21.01 -1.84 -14.53
CA THR A 31 -21.77 -2.28 -13.34
C THR A 31 -22.02 -3.81 -13.37
N ILE A 32 -22.43 -4.36 -14.49
CA ILE A 32 -22.66 -5.81 -14.65
C ILE A 32 -21.34 -6.59 -14.52
N SER A 33 -20.24 -6.07 -15.09
CA SER A 33 -18.92 -6.71 -15.04
C SER A 33 -18.30 -6.67 -13.63
N THR A 34 -18.67 -5.66 -12.83
CA THR A 34 -18.21 -5.53 -11.44
C THR A 34 -19.15 -6.20 -10.43
N MET A 35 -20.39 -6.53 -10.81
CA MET A 35 -21.23 -7.42 -10.04
C MET A 35 -20.65 -8.83 -10.14
N GLY A 36 -19.77 -9.18 -9.20
CA GLY A 36 -19.17 -10.51 -9.10
C GLY A 36 -20.25 -11.59 -9.11
N HIS A 37 -20.15 -12.49 -10.07
CA HIS A 37 -21.07 -13.64 -10.16
C HIS A 37 -20.63 -14.78 -9.25
N GLY A 38 -19.68 -14.53 -8.33
CA GLY A 38 -19.17 -15.49 -7.37
C GLY A 38 -20.02 -15.54 -6.11
N THR A 39 -20.14 -16.72 -5.53
CA THR A 39 -20.59 -16.85 -4.13
C THR A 39 -19.47 -16.36 -3.21
N PHE A 40 -19.79 -15.95 -1.98
CA PHE A 40 -18.79 -15.58 -0.96
C PHE A 40 -17.70 -16.66 -0.81
N GLU A 41 -18.06 -17.93 -0.86
CA GLU A 41 -17.11 -19.05 -0.80
C GLU A 41 -16.18 -19.13 -2.03
N SER A 42 -16.68 -18.84 -3.22
CA SER A 42 -15.84 -18.82 -4.43
C SER A 42 -14.88 -17.63 -4.41
N GLU A 43 -15.29 -16.49 -3.91
CA GLU A 43 -14.44 -15.30 -3.72
C GLU A 43 -13.37 -15.57 -2.65
N LYS A 44 -13.73 -16.14 -1.50
CA LYS A 44 -12.79 -16.57 -0.46
C LYS A 44 -11.72 -17.49 -1.04
N THR A 45 -12.14 -18.54 -1.75
CA THR A 45 -11.22 -19.51 -2.36
C THR A 45 -10.23 -18.83 -3.30
N GLU A 46 -10.67 -17.91 -4.13
CA GLU A 46 -9.81 -17.19 -5.07
C GLU A 46 -8.84 -16.23 -4.34
N ILE A 47 -9.30 -15.50 -3.32
CA ILE A 47 -8.46 -14.63 -2.49
C ILE A 47 -7.37 -15.45 -1.80
N LEU A 48 -7.73 -16.58 -1.20
CA LEU A 48 -6.76 -17.45 -0.52
C LEU A 48 -5.77 -18.09 -1.50
N ARG A 49 -6.19 -18.42 -2.71
CA ARG A 49 -5.32 -18.92 -3.77
C ARG A 49 -4.26 -17.87 -4.15
N ARG A 50 -4.69 -16.61 -4.36
CA ARG A 50 -3.77 -15.49 -4.65
C ARG A 50 -2.84 -15.21 -3.49
N ARG A 51 -3.36 -15.20 -2.26
CA ARG A 51 -2.52 -15.08 -1.05
C ARG A 51 -1.43 -16.14 -1.00
N ASN A 52 -1.76 -17.40 -1.23
CA ASN A 52 -0.78 -18.48 -1.19
C ASN A 52 0.30 -18.30 -2.26
N TYR A 53 -0.09 -17.94 -3.50
CA TYR A 53 0.87 -17.63 -4.56
C TYR A 53 1.84 -16.50 -4.18
N LEU A 54 1.33 -15.41 -3.60
CA LEU A 54 2.18 -14.30 -3.15
C LEU A 54 3.04 -14.69 -1.94
N ALA A 55 2.50 -15.50 -1.03
CA ALA A 55 3.24 -16.02 0.11
C ALA A 55 4.44 -16.87 -0.34
N ASP A 56 4.28 -17.72 -1.33
CA ASP A 56 5.37 -18.54 -1.90
C ASP A 56 6.50 -17.69 -2.53
N LYS A 57 6.19 -16.45 -2.93
CA LYS A 57 7.13 -15.49 -3.53
C LYS A 57 7.80 -14.56 -2.51
N LEU A 58 7.08 -14.17 -1.47
CA LEU A 58 7.51 -13.12 -0.54
C LEU A 58 7.94 -13.66 0.82
N LEU A 59 7.49 -14.86 1.25
CA LEU A 59 7.89 -15.47 2.51
C LEU A 59 9.10 -16.40 2.32
N VAL A 60 10.16 -15.82 1.73
CA VAL A 60 11.44 -16.44 1.48
C VAL A 60 12.54 -15.69 2.22
N SER A 61 13.83 -15.94 1.91
CA SER A 61 14.90 -15.12 2.49
C SER A 61 14.81 -13.66 1.98
N PRO A 62 15.38 -12.68 2.71
CA PRO A 62 15.42 -11.29 2.27
C PRO A 62 16.00 -11.12 0.86
N GLU A 63 17.11 -11.80 0.56
CA GLU A 63 17.73 -11.81 -0.77
C GLU A 63 16.81 -12.45 -1.81
N GLY A 64 16.06 -13.48 -1.42
CA GLY A 64 15.08 -14.13 -2.28
C GLY A 64 13.99 -13.17 -2.72
N VAL A 65 13.47 -12.34 -1.81
CA VAL A 65 12.47 -11.31 -2.14
C VAL A 65 13.06 -10.26 -3.07
N ILE A 66 14.30 -9.80 -2.82
CA ILE A 66 14.99 -8.83 -3.69
C ILE A 66 15.16 -9.40 -5.10
N ASN A 67 15.56 -10.66 -5.21
CA ASN A 67 15.80 -11.35 -6.48
C ASN A 67 14.52 -11.62 -7.30
N GLU A 68 13.34 -11.63 -6.67
CA GLU A 68 12.06 -11.66 -7.39
C GLU A 68 11.73 -10.32 -8.09
N MET A 69 12.43 -9.23 -7.75
CA MET A 69 12.24 -7.93 -8.39
C MET A 69 13.02 -7.84 -9.69
N PRO A 70 12.51 -7.10 -10.72
CA PRO A 70 13.18 -6.99 -12.01
C PRO A 70 14.58 -6.39 -11.90
N GLU A 71 15.61 -7.06 -12.41
CA GLU A 71 17.00 -6.58 -12.39
C GLU A 71 17.18 -5.25 -13.16
N ALA A 72 16.38 -5.03 -14.19
CA ALA A 72 16.46 -3.84 -15.06
C ALA A 72 16.22 -2.52 -14.32
N ILE A 73 15.63 -2.55 -13.12
CA ILE A 73 15.37 -1.33 -12.32
C ILE A 73 16.54 -0.90 -11.44
N GLY A 74 17.58 -1.74 -11.33
CA GLY A 74 18.75 -1.51 -10.48
C GLY A 74 18.53 -1.89 -9.02
N SER A 75 19.63 -2.21 -8.32
CA SER A 75 19.62 -2.79 -6.97
C SER A 75 18.89 -1.93 -5.92
N GLN A 76 19.04 -0.62 -6.01
CA GLN A 76 18.35 0.32 -5.10
C GLN A 76 16.83 0.22 -5.21
N PHE A 77 16.32 0.19 -6.44
CA PHE A 77 14.88 0.06 -6.67
C PHE A 77 14.38 -1.36 -6.40
N GLN A 78 15.20 -2.39 -6.61
CA GLN A 78 14.83 -3.76 -6.24
C GLN A 78 14.52 -3.87 -4.74
N GLY A 79 15.38 -3.32 -3.87
CA GLY A 79 15.15 -3.30 -2.42
C GLY A 79 13.89 -2.51 -2.03
N GLU A 80 13.72 -1.33 -2.63
CA GLU A 80 12.53 -0.50 -2.40
C GLU A 80 11.24 -1.22 -2.84
N TRP A 81 11.21 -1.83 -4.01
CA TRP A 81 10.05 -2.57 -4.51
C TRP A 81 9.78 -3.86 -3.73
N ALA A 82 10.82 -4.54 -3.27
CA ALA A 82 10.70 -5.69 -2.37
C ALA A 82 9.99 -5.28 -1.06
N MET A 83 10.40 -4.16 -0.46
CA MET A 83 9.74 -3.59 0.72
C MET A 83 8.27 -3.23 0.45
N TYR A 84 7.96 -2.56 -0.67
CA TYR A 84 6.58 -2.23 -1.05
C TYR A 84 5.73 -3.50 -1.24
N SER A 85 6.28 -4.52 -1.88
CA SER A 85 5.58 -5.80 -2.09
C SER A 85 5.24 -6.48 -0.76
N CYS A 86 6.19 -6.53 0.18
CA CYS A 86 5.96 -7.02 1.53
C CYS A 86 4.89 -6.21 2.28
N SER A 87 4.90 -4.88 2.14
CA SER A 87 3.94 -4.02 2.82
C SER A 87 2.52 -4.19 2.28
N MET A 88 2.34 -4.24 0.97
CA MET A 88 1.05 -4.49 0.33
C MET A 88 0.48 -5.86 0.71
N MET A 89 1.34 -6.88 0.76
CA MET A 89 0.95 -8.21 1.23
C MET A 89 0.52 -8.19 2.70
N SER A 90 1.24 -7.44 3.57
CA SER A 90 0.88 -7.29 4.99
C SER A 90 -0.49 -6.64 5.16
N ALA A 91 -0.80 -5.59 4.40
CA ALA A 91 -2.11 -4.95 4.41
C ALA A 91 -3.22 -5.88 3.89
N ALA A 92 -2.96 -6.64 2.83
CA ALA A 92 -3.90 -7.64 2.31
C ALA A 92 -4.18 -8.74 3.34
N LEU A 93 -3.16 -9.22 4.05
CA LEU A 93 -3.30 -10.22 5.12
C LEU A 93 -4.10 -9.69 6.31
N ALA A 94 -3.93 -8.43 6.69
CA ALA A 94 -4.74 -7.79 7.71
C ALA A 94 -6.23 -7.77 7.30
N ASN A 95 -6.53 -7.42 6.06
CA ASN A 95 -7.90 -7.47 5.53
C ASN A 95 -8.46 -8.92 5.51
N ILE A 96 -7.65 -9.91 5.12
CA ILE A 96 -8.04 -11.32 5.13
C ILE A 96 -8.38 -11.78 6.55
N SER A 97 -7.59 -11.39 7.56
CA SER A 97 -7.84 -11.75 8.96
C SER A 97 -9.16 -11.18 9.51
N MET A 98 -9.58 -10.00 9.02
CA MET A 98 -10.84 -9.38 9.39
C MET A 98 -12.04 -10.01 8.67
N LEU A 99 -11.88 -10.33 7.39
CA LEU A 99 -12.95 -10.92 6.58
C LEU A 99 -13.16 -12.41 6.86
N TYR A 100 -12.08 -13.11 7.21
CA TYR A 100 -12.07 -14.56 7.43
C TYR A 100 -11.39 -14.88 8.76
N PRO A 101 -12.13 -14.89 9.88
CA PRO A 101 -11.56 -15.12 11.21
C PRO A 101 -10.81 -16.44 11.39
N ASP A 102 -11.14 -17.46 10.60
CA ASP A 102 -10.45 -18.75 10.53
C ASP A 102 -9.04 -18.66 9.92
N GLU A 103 -8.74 -17.61 9.17
CA GLU A 103 -7.43 -17.34 8.59
C GLU A 103 -6.56 -16.37 9.44
N LYS A 104 -7.07 -15.91 10.57
CA LYS A 104 -6.43 -14.88 11.41
C LYS A 104 -5.04 -15.28 11.87
N GLU A 105 -4.89 -16.43 12.51
CA GLU A 105 -3.60 -16.88 13.06
C GLU A 105 -2.55 -17.01 11.98
N LYS A 106 -2.91 -17.59 10.84
CA LYS A 106 -2.02 -17.72 9.68
C LYS A 106 -1.63 -16.36 9.12
N SER A 107 -2.59 -15.44 9.00
CA SER A 107 -2.31 -14.07 8.51
C SER A 107 -1.36 -13.31 9.42
N VAL A 108 -1.57 -13.37 10.74
CA VAL A 108 -0.67 -12.76 11.75
C VAL A 108 0.74 -13.32 11.62
N GLY A 109 0.90 -14.64 11.54
CA GLY A 109 2.21 -15.29 11.38
C GLY A 109 2.92 -14.90 10.08
N GLN A 110 2.16 -14.76 8.98
CA GLN A 110 2.72 -14.32 7.70
C GLN A 110 3.15 -12.84 7.74
N ILE A 111 2.35 -11.94 8.35
CA ILE A 111 2.74 -10.53 8.53
C ILE A 111 3.99 -10.44 9.40
N ASP A 112 4.08 -11.22 10.47
CA ASP A 112 5.26 -11.27 11.32
C ASP A 112 6.54 -11.62 10.55
N SER A 113 6.44 -12.60 9.67
CA SER A 113 7.57 -13.00 8.82
C SER A 113 7.94 -11.90 7.83
N LEU A 114 6.96 -11.22 7.20
CA LEU A 114 7.22 -10.10 6.31
C LEU A 114 7.86 -8.90 7.03
N VAL A 115 7.43 -8.58 8.24
CA VAL A 115 8.05 -7.53 9.06
C VAL A 115 9.52 -7.87 9.35
N LYS A 116 9.83 -9.12 9.72
CA LYS A 116 11.21 -9.57 9.94
C LYS A 116 12.06 -9.47 8.68
N ILE A 117 11.51 -9.86 7.53
CA ILE A 117 12.20 -9.74 6.24
C ILE A 117 12.54 -8.27 5.95
N VAL A 118 11.57 -7.34 6.12
CA VAL A 118 11.80 -5.92 5.87
C VAL A 118 12.78 -5.31 6.87
N MET A 119 12.82 -5.80 8.10
CA MET A 119 13.77 -5.35 9.13
C MET A 119 15.18 -5.96 8.96
N SER A 120 15.39 -6.90 8.03
CA SER A 120 16.70 -7.51 7.84
C SER A 120 17.72 -6.51 7.26
N PRO A 121 19.01 -6.64 7.59
CA PRO A 121 20.05 -5.79 7.03
C PRO A 121 20.08 -5.82 5.50
N GLU A 122 19.89 -7.00 4.91
CA GLU A 122 19.95 -7.24 3.48
C GLU A 122 18.88 -6.43 2.75
N LEU A 123 17.64 -6.43 3.26
CA LEU A 123 16.55 -5.73 2.61
C LEU A 123 16.62 -4.22 2.84
N ARG A 124 16.99 -3.75 4.02
CA ARG A 124 17.09 -2.30 4.31
C ARG A 124 18.36 -1.64 3.73
N GLN A 125 19.28 -2.42 3.16
CA GLN A 125 20.52 -1.93 2.53
C GLN A 125 20.27 -0.87 1.46
N PHE A 126 19.16 -0.94 0.70
CA PHE A 126 18.85 0.06 -0.31
C PHE A 126 18.65 1.47 0.28
N ASP A 127 18.05 1.56 1.47
CA ASP A 127 17.82 2.81 2.17
C ASP A 127 19.09 3.26 2.91
N ALA A 128 19.80 2.32 3.52
CA ALA A 128 21.11 2.58 4.15
C ALA A 128 22.14 3.15 3.14
N ALA A 129 22.21 2.58 1.95
CA ALA A 129 23.09 3.06 0.89
C ALA A 129 22.69 4.46 0.36
N ARG A 130 21.42 4.84 0.45
CA ARG A 130 20.92 6.15 0.02
C ARG A 130 21.36 7.26 0.97
N TRP A 131 21.42 6.98 2.26
CA TRP A 131 21.63 7.97 3.31
C TRP A 131 22.97 7.82 4.03
N ASP A 132 23.77 6.81 3.67
CA ASP A 132 25.06 6.45 4.30
C ASP A 132 24.92 6.15 5.79
N GLU A 133 23.74 5.69 6.21
CA GLU A 133 23.47 5.24 7.58
C GLU A 133 22.27 4.25 7.61
N ASP A 134 22.26 3.38 8.64
CA ASP A 134 21.20 2.39 8.79
C ASP A 134 19.90 3.04 9.33
N PRO A 135 18.73 2.84 8.68
CA PRO A 135 17.49 3.51 9.08
C PRO A 135 16.98 3.13 10.47
N LEU A 136 17.29 1.94 10.98
CA LEU A 136 16.83 1.50 12.30
C LEU A 136 17.84 1.81 13.43
N GLU A 137 19.12 1.94 13.08
CA GLU A 137 20.17 2.25 14.05
C GLU A 137 20.37 3.77 14.23
N SER A 138 19.83 4.58 13.30
CA SER A 138 19.97 6.03 13.25
C SER A 138 18.65 6.79 13.43
N LEU A 139 17.74 6.30 14.26
CA LEU A 139 16.44 6.95 14.49
C LEU A 139 16.57 8.42 14.95
N ASP A 140 17.63 8.77 15.66
CA ASP A 140 17.89 10.12 16.16
C ASP A 140 18.59 11.04 15.14
N SER A 141 19.03 10.51 13.97
CA SER A 141 19.68 11.31 12.93
C SER A 141 18.72 12.26 12.22
N ASP A 142 19.27 13.21 11.45
CA ASP A 142 18.52 14.17 10.65
C ASP A 142 18.28 13.69 9.21
N GLN A 143 18.78 12.51 8.84
CA GLN A 143 18.53 11.93 7.53
C GLN A 143 17.07 11.48 7.39
N SER A 144 16.54 11.53 6.19
CA SER A 144 15.10 11.39 6.02
C SER A 144 14.57 9.99 6.36
N HIS A 145 15.08 8.94 5.76
CA HIS A 145 14.57 7.55 5.86
C HIS A 145 13.04 7.42 5.84
N MET A 146 12.33 8.47 5.44
CA MET A 146 10.86 8.59 5.58
C MET A 146 10.13 7.46 4.89
N SER A 147 10.59 7.05 3.69
CA SER A 147 9.97 5.97 2.93
C SER A 147 10.06 4.65 3.69
N TYR A 148 11.26 4.28 4.14
CA TYR A 148 11.47 3.03 4.85
C TYR A 148 10.72 2.99 6.20
N LEU A 149 10.90 4.01 7.03
CA LEU A 149 10.32 4.05 8.38
C LEU A 149 8.80 4.08 8.37
N SER A 150 8.19 4.83 7.45
CA SER A 150 6.73 4.92 7.36
C SER A 150 6.10 3.61 6.87
N ILE A 151 6.74 2.93 5.93
CA ILE A 151 6.25 1.65 5.43
C ILE A 151 6.40 0.57 6.49
N LEU A 152 7.51 0.54 7.23
CA LEU A 152 7.67 -0.38 8.33
C LEU A 152 6.62 -0.13 9.43
N ALA A 153 6.36 1.13 9.79
CA ALA A 153 5.31 1.47 10.74
C ALA A 153 3.93 0.99 10.25
N TRP A 154 3.63 1.16 8.96
CA TRP A 154 2.38 0.66 8.38
C TRP A 154 2.27 -0.87 8.43
N MET A 155 3.36 -1.60 8.18
CA MET A 155 3.38 -3.06 8.29
C MET A 155 3.14 -3.52 9.74
N ILE A 156 3.75 -2.85 10.72
CA ILE A 156 3.51 -3.13 12.15
C ILE A 156 2.05 -2.82 12.52
N SER A 157 1.49 -1.73 12.03
CA SER A 157 0.06 -1.42 12.19
C SER A 157 -0.83 -2.51 11.59
N SER A 158 -0.48 -3.02 10.40
CA SER A 158 -1.17 -4.15 9.77
C SER A 158 -1.10 -5.42 10.62
N TYR A 159 0.07 -5.69 11.23
CA TYR A 159 0.23 -6.80 12.18
C TYR A 159 -0.70 -6.66 13.39
N LYS A 160 -0.80 -5.48 13.98
CA LYS A 160 -1.67 -5.19 15.12
C LYS A 160 -3.16 -5.31 14.72
N THR A 161 -3.54 -4.72 13.58
CA THR A 161 -4.90 -4.80 13.02
C THR A 161 -5.34 -6.25 12.76
N ALA A 162 -4.42 -7.10 12.31
CA ALA A 162 -4.68 -8.53 12.14
C ALA A 162 -4.88 -9.28 13.48
N GLY A 163 -4.59 -8.64 14.61
CA GLY A 163 -4.70 -9.20 15.96
C GLY A 163 -3.39 -9.79 16.48
N GLY A 164 -2.26 -9.27 15.99
CA GLY A 164 -0.93 -9.55 16.53
C GLY A 164 -0.76 -9.04 17.96
N ASN A 165 0.19 -9.60 18.69
CA ASN A 165 0.51 -9.18 20.06
C ASN A 165 1.31 -7.86 20.08
N ASP A 166 1.76 -7.43 21.27
CA ASP A 166 2.45 -6.17 21.54
C ASP A 166 3.97 -6.18 21.30
N LYS A 167 4.51 -7.24 20.68
CA LYS A 167 5.97 -7.38 20.52
C LYS A 167 6.65 -6.27 19.71
N TYR A 168 5.91 -5.58 18.86
CA TYR A 168 6.41 -4.46 18.04
C TYR A 168 5.99 -3.09 18.57
N ASP A 169 5.22 -3.00 19.65
CA ASP A 169 4.65 -1.73 20.13
C ASP A 169 5.75 -0.70 20.45
N VAL A 170 6.83 -1.11 21.11
CA VAL A 170 7.96 -0.23 21.43
C VAL A 170 8.59 0.34 20.15
N LEU A 171 8.90 -0.53 19.18
CA LEU A 171 9.46 -0.10 17.89
C LEU A 171 8.48 0.82 17.16
N TYR A 172 7.20 0.47 17.14
CA TYR A 172 6.17 1.27 16.50
C TYR A 172 6.12 2.70 17.04
N HIS A 173 6.10 2.86 18.36
CA HIS A 173 6.12 4.19 18.99
C HIS A 173 7.40 4.95 18.69
N GLN A 174 8.56 4.30 18.65
CA GLN A 174 9.82 4.93 18.25
C GLN A 174 9.78 5.42 16.80
N LEU A 175 9.27 4.60 15.87
CA LEU A 175 9.09 4.99 14.47
C LEU A 175 8.15 6.19 14.34
N CYS A 176 7.00 6.17 14.99
CA CYS A 176 6.04 7.28 14.98
C CYS A 176 6.64 8.58 15.56
N ALA A 177 7.35 8.50 16.68
CA ALA A 177 8.02 9.66 17.28
C ALA A 177 9.10 10.24 16.35
N THR A 178 9.92 9.37 15.73
CA THR A 178 10.94 9.77 14.75
C THR A 178 10.33 10.44 13.53
N LEU A 179 9.29 9.83 12.94
CA LEU A 179 8.58 10.37 11.79
C LEU A 179 7.97 11.74 12.13
N HIS A 180 7.31 11.85 13.27
CA HIS A 180 6.71 13.11 13.74
C HIS A 180 7.77 14.22 13.94
N ARG A 181 8.91 13.92 14.59
CA ARG A 181 10.02 14.84 14.77
C ARG A 181 10.54 15.33 13.42
N ARG A 182 10.92 14.43 12.54
CA ARG A 182 11.47 14.75 11.20
C ARG A 182 10.49 15.54 10.32
N MET A 183 9.19 15.26 10.43
CA MET A 183 8.16 16.04 9.73
C MET A 183 8.04 17.47 10.25
N ASN A 184 8.13 17.68 11.57
CA ASN A 184 8.03 19.02 12.18
C ASN A 184 9.27 19.86 11.93
N GLU A 185 10.45 19.27 11.98
CA GLU A 185 11.72 19.96 11.67
C GLU A 185 11.79 20.41 10.21
N ASN A 186 11.24 19.64 9.29
CA ASN A 186 11.19 19.95 7.86
C ASN A 186 10.12 20.99 7.47
N ILE A 187 9.19 21.37 8.33
CA ILE A 187 8.23 22.46 8.04
C ILE A 187 8.95 23.82 7.92
N LYS A 188 10.13 23.99 8.54
CA LYS A 188 10.96 25.20 8.45
C LYS A 188 11.92 25.26 7.27
N GLY A 189 12.15 24.15 6.61
CA GLY A 189 12.95 24.02 5.39
C GLY A 189 12.37 22.87 4.56
N ALA A 190 12.12 23.08 3.27
CA ALA A 190 11.48 22.09 2.42
C ALA A 190 12.02 20.66 2.69
N PRO A 191 11.16 19.65 2.88
CA PRO A 191 11.62 18.31 3.18
C PRO A 191 12.59 17.87 2.09
N ARG A 192 13.79 17.42 2.49
CA ARG A 192 14.74 16.78 1.58
C ARG A 192 14.18 15.42 1.16
N ILE A 193 13.01 15.44 0.53
CA ILE A 193 12.47 14.29 -0.17
C ILE A 193 13.06 14.36 -1.57
N HIS A 194 13.87 13.38 -1.89
CA HIS A 194 14.64 13.31 -3.14
C HIS A 194 13.82 13.12 -4.41
N TYR A 195 12.47 13.24 -4.35
CA TYR A 195 11.60 13.13 -5.51
C TYR A 195 10.75 14.38 -5.72
N PRO A 196 10.85 15.04 -6.90
CA PRO A 196 9.87 16.02 -7.33
C PRO A 196 8.50 15.34 -7.49
N GLY A 197 7.59 15.57 -6.58
CA GLY A 197 6.26 14.91 -6.51
C GLY A 197 5.84 14.48 -5.11
N ALA A 198 6.71 14.63 -4.16
CA ALA A 198 6.53 14.26 -2.75
C ALA A 198 5.41 14.94 -1.94
N PRO A 199 4.78 16.09 -2.31
CA PRO A 199 3.67 16.63 -1.54
C PRO A 199 2.51 15.66 -1.35
N LEU A 200 2.23 14.82 -2.34
CA LEU A 200 1.15 13.83 -2.27
C LEU A 200 1.47 12.67 -1.32
N LEU A 201 2.74 12.25 -1.27
CA LEU A 201 3.19 11.21 -0.34
C LEU A 201 3.12 11.70 1.12
N CYS A 202 3.49 12.97 1.38
CA CYS A 202 3.36 13.59 2.70
C CYS A 202 1.91 13.71 3.17
N ILE A 203 0.97 14.00 2.27
CA ILE A 203 -0.46 14.04 2.60
C ILE A 203 -0.96 12.63 2.90
N TRP A 204 -0.57 11.65 2.11
CA TRP A 204 -0.95 10.25 2.31
C TRP A 204 -0.37 9.69 3.62
N LEU A 205 0.91 9.97 3.91
CA LEU A 205 1.58 9.62 5.16
C LEU A 205 0.92 10.29 6.39
N LYS A 206 0.56 11.57 6.29
CA LYS A 206 -0.20 12.26 7.36
C LYS A 206 -1.55 11.61 7.60
N THR A 207 -2.25 11.21 6.54
CA THR A 207 -3.56 10.54 6.66
C THR A 207 -3.41 9.15 7.28
N VAL A 208 -2.40 8.39 6.89
CA VAL A 208 -2.11 7.06 7.46
C VAL A 208 -1.71 7.16 8.93
N LEU A 209 -0.81 8.08 9.28
CA LEU A 209 -0.39 8.30 10.67
C LEU A 209 -1.57 8.79 11.54
N PHE A 210 -2.40 9.70 11.03
CA PHE A 210 -3.59 10.17 11.73
C PHE A 210 -4.60 9.03 11.99
N LEU A 211 -4.85 8.18 11.00
CA LEU A 211 -5.73 7.03 11.15
C LEU A 211 -5.18 6.00 12.15
N VAL A 212 -3.87 5.84 12.19
CA VAL A 212 -3.18 4.93 13.10
C VAL A 212 -3.18 5.44 14.54
N GLU A 213 -2.92 6.73 14.77
CA GLU A 213 -2.97 7.35 16.12
C GLU A 213 -4.36 7.30 16.76
N HIS A 214 -5.44 7.20 15.96
CA HIS A 214 -6.82 7.15 16.45
C HIS A 214 -7.42 5.74 16.45
N SER A 215 -6.62 4.72 16.10
CA SER A 215 -7.06 3.31 16.05
C SER A 215 -6.55 2.49 17.24
N PHE A 216 -5.88 3.11 18.21
CA PHE A 216 -5.34 2.48 19.43
C PHE A 216 -5.91 3.11 20.68
#